data_eaa0550d0f2f011b3ca2351c4870a1be
#
_entry.id   eaa0550d0f2f011b3ca2351c4870a1be
#
_cell.length_a   1.000
_cell.length_b   1.000
_cell.length_c   1.000
_cell.angle_alpha   90.00
_cell.angle_beta   90.00
_cell.angle_gamma   90.00
#
_symmetry.space_group_name_H-M   'P 1'
#
loop_
_entity.id
_entity.type
_entity.pdbx_description
1 polymer ?
#
loop_
_entity_poly.entity_id
_entity_poly.type
_entity_poly.pdbx_seq_one_letter_code
_entity_poly.pdbx_strand_id
1 'polypeptide(L)'
;MEKSDFSYHAPCSECQSKDNVAVYTDGHGHCFGCGHYYHTYEQKEETKLETELIHGELKPLNKRHIDLATTTKFNYQTGKYNGKTVQIANYYDKHNKLVAQKLRYPDKSFQWLGDSKQATLFGQNLWRDTNKKIVILEGEIDSMSMAQAQGLKWACVSVKTGSQGAKKDLQQQLEWLEQASEIVLMFDSDEAGKKAAQECSKLFTPGKCKIATLPRKDANDMLVQGEIAKLIDCMWGAKTYRPDGIVSGTDVFDLISKEDKTETVPYPFECLNKKTLGMRRGELITITSGTGQGKSQLCRQIAHHLLKHGESVGYIALEESVKRSALGIMGIDLQKPLHLSKDNVNKEEFKKSFDSTVGSGLFYMFDHFGSTQSDNLLSKIQYLAKGLNVK
;
A
#
# COMPACT_ATOMS: atom_id res chain seq x y z
N MET A 1 43.14 -5.24 -38.29
CA MET A 1 41.95 -5.84 -37.68
C MET A 1 41.11 -4.71 -37.17
N GLU A 2 40.02 -4.38 -37.85
CA GLU A 2 39.06 -3.41 -37.35
C GLU A 2 38.49 -3.96 -36.05
N LYS A 3 38.47 -3.13 -35.01
CA LYS A 3 37.83 -3.50 -33.72
C LYS A 3 36.34 -3.52 -33.96
N SER A 4 35.72 -4.68 -33.77
CA SER A 4 34.25 -4.79 -33.74
C SER A 4 33.70 -4.23 -32.43
N ASP A 5 32.72 -3.34 -32.52
CA ASP A 5 32.07 -2.75 -31.38
C ASP A 5 30.79 -3.52 -31.02
N PHE A 6 30.41 -3.52 -29.73
CA PHE A 6 29.17 -4.12 -29.26
C PHE A 6 27.97 -3.43 -29.93
N SER A 7 27.00 -4.23 -30.40
CA SER A 7 25.80 -3.74 -31.09
C SER A 7 24.55 -3.93 -30.23
N TYR A 8 24.21 -5.15 -29.85
CA TYR A 8 23.02 -5.45 -29.03
C TYR A 8 23.11 -6.82 -28.34
N HIS A 9 22.21 -7.06 -27.37
CA HIS A 9 22.04 -8.36 -26.74
C HIS A 9 20.95 -9.20 -27.42
N ALA A 10 21.15 -10.52 -27.46
CA ALA A 10 20.29 -11.47 -28.16
C ALA A 10 20.12 -12.79 -27.40
N PRO A 11 19.09 -13.60 -27.70
CA PRO A 11 18.90 -14.93 -27.11
C PRO A 11 19.95 -15.94 -27.60
N CYS A 12 20.30 -16.89 -26.76
CA CYS A 12 21.21 -17.99 -27.10
C CYS A 12 20.43 -19.25 -27.47
N SER A 13 20.69 -19.82 -28.66
CA SER A 13 20.08 -21.08 -29.09
C SER A 13 20.56 -22.29 -28.29
N GLU A 14 21.77 -22.25 -27.74
CA GLU A 14 22.40 -23.36 -27.04
C GLU A 14 21.95 -23.50 -25.59
N CYS A 15 21.95 -22.40 -24.84
CA CYS A 15 21.54 -22.43 -23.42
C CYS A 15 20.16 -21.84 -23.17
N GLN A 16 19.44 -21.44 -24.21
CA GLN A 16 18.07 -20.87 -24.17
C GLN A 16 17.95 -19.61 -23.29
N SER A 17 19.04 -18.94 -22.97
CA SER A 17 19.00 -17.65 -22.31
C SER A 17 18.39 -16.60 -23.25
N LYS A 18 17.65 -15.65 -22.67
CA LYS A 18 16.86 -14.67 -23.45
C LYS A 18 17.68 -13.51 -24.02
N ASP A 19 18.85 -13.20 -23.42
CA ASP A 19 19.61 -11.97 -23.65
C ASP A 19 21.13 -12.09 -23.37
N ASN A 20 21.67 -13.30 -23.24
CA ASN A 20 23.09 -13.49 -22.88
C ASN A 20 24.07 -13.52 -24.06
N VAL A 21 23.59 -13.37 -25.30
CA VAL A 21 24.47 -13.24 -26.46
C VAL A 21 24.73 -11.78 -26.72
N ALA A 22 25.98 -11.31 -26.60
CA ALA A 22 26.39 -10.03 -27.13
C ALA A 22 26.69 -10.19 -28.63
N VAL A 23 26.02 -9.42 -29.47
CA VAL A 23 26.26 -9.37 -30.94
C VAL A 23 27.05 -8.11 -31.26
N TYR A 24 28.03 -8.24 -32.16
CA TYR A 24 28.96 -7.18 -32.51
C TYR A 24 28.71 -6.68 -33.93
N THR A 25 29.30 -5.53 -34.28
CA THR A 25 29.09 -4.84 -35.55
C THR A 25 29.56 -5.62 -36.77
N ASP A 26 30.50 -6.56 -36.60
CA ASP A 26 30.97 -7.47 -37.65
C ASP A 26 30.10 -8.74 -37.80
N GLY A 27 28.99 -8.84 -37.00
CA GLY A 27 28.03 -9.92 -37.06
C GLY A 27 28.37 -11.13 -36.19
N HIS A 28 29.52 -11.19 -35.49
CA HIS A 28 29.78 -12.28 -34.57
C HIS A 28 28.98 -12.09 -33.25
N GLY A 29 28.74 -13.20 -32.54
CA GLY A 29 28.07 -13.20 -31.25
C GLY A 29 28.79 -14.08 -30.23
N HIS A 30 28.77 -13.65 -28.95
CA HIS A 30 29.30 -14.44 -27.83
C HIS A 30 28.28 -14.53 -26.69
N CYS A 31 27.95 -15.74 -26.30
CA CYS A 31 27.03 -15.97 -25.17
C CYS A 31 27.78 -15.98 -23.84
N PHE A 32 27.54 -15.04 -22.97
CA PHE A 32 28.14 -14.97 -21.63
C PHE A 32 27.53 -16.00 -20.64
N GLY A 33 26.40 -16.64 -20.99
CA GLY A 33 25.77 -17.65 -20.14
C GLY A 33 26.39 -19.04 -20.31
N CYS A 34 26.71 -19.47 -21.55
CA CYS A 34 27.26 -20.81 -21.82
C CYS A 34 28.61 -20.78 -22.54
N GLY A 35 29.17 -19.61 -22.89
CA GLY A 35 30.43 -19.47 -23.58
C GLY A 35 30.38 -19.75 -25.08
N HIS A 36 29.21 -20.04 -25.66
CA HIS A 36 29.09 -20.36 -27.08
C HIS A 36 29.42 -19.14 -27.93
N TYR A 37 30.23 -19.36 -29.02
CA TYR A 37 30.64 -18.33 -29.96
C TYR A 37 29.96 -18.53 -31.32
N TYR A 38 29.31 -17.50 -31.82
CA TYR A 38 28.68 -17.45 -33.13
C TYR A 38 29.60 -16.70 -34.10
N HIS A 39 30.11 -17.34 -35.14
CA HIS A 39 30.89 -16.68 -36.19
C HIS A 39 30.04 -15.63 -36.93
N THR A 40 28.78 -15.95 -37.17
CA THR A 40 27.75 -15.03 -37.67
C THR A 40 26.48 -15.32 -36.84
N TYR A 41 25.98 -14.33 -36.11
CA TYR A 41 24.74 -14.47 -35.35
C TYR A 41 23.60 -14.10 -36.31
N GLU A 42 22.93 -15.13 -36.79
CA GLU A 42 21.66 -14.97 -37.51
C GLU A 42 20.53 -14.93 -36.46
N GLN A 43 19.89 -13.76 -36.35
CA GLN A 43 18.61 -13.72 -35.66
C GLN A 43 17.67 -14.64 -36.43
N LYS A 44 17.37 -15.82 -35.89
CA LYS A 44 16.17 -16.54 -36.29
C LYS A 44 15.03 -15.56 -35.97
N GLU A 45 14.50 -14.90 -36.98
CA GLU A 45 13.18 -14.30 -36.85
C GLU A 45 12.32 -15.43 -36.27
N GLU A 46 11.91 -15.28 -34.98
CA GLU A 46 10.76 -16.01 -34.51
C GLU A 46 9.66 -15.63 -35.52
N THR A 47 9.43 -16.49 -36.48
CA THR A 47 8.19 -16.50 -37.24
C THR A 47 7.11 -16.56 -36.17
N LYS A 48 6.57 -15.41 -35.78
CA LYS A 48 5.31 -15.32 -35.06
C LYS A 48 4.37 -16.11 -35.96
N LEU A 49 4.09 -17.36 -35.61
CA LEU A 49 2.91 -18.02 -36.06
C LEU A 49 1.79 -17.02 -35.78
N GLU A 50 1.30 -16.35 -36.82
CA GLU A 50 0.07 -15.58 -36.74
C GLU A 50 -0.98 -16.61 -36.32
N THR A 51 -1.19 -16.72 -35.02
CA THR A 51 -2.25 -17.57 -34.47
C THR A 51 -3.54 -16.95 -34.99
N GLU A 52 -4.15 -17.64 -35.96
CA GLU A 52 -5.41 -17.19 -36.54
C GLU A 52 -6.43 -16.95 -35.43
N LEU A 53 -7.07 -15.79 -35.51
CA LEU A 53 -8.16 -15.44 -34.62
C LEU A 53 -9.35 -16.38 -34.86
N ILE A 54 -9.99 -16.81 -33.80
CA ILE A 54 -11.10 -17.76 -33.88
C ILE A 54 -12.44 -17.04 -33.77
N HIS A 55 -13.48 -17.68 -34.32
CA HIS A 55 -14.85 -17.19 -34.22
C HIS A 55 -15.66 -18.06 -33.27
N GLY A 56 -16.46 -17.41 -32.45
CA GLY A 56 -17.39 -18.05 -31.53
C GLY A 56 -18.80 -17.54 -31.72
N GLU A 57 -19.70 -17.99 -30.91
CA GLU A 57 -21.10 -17.57 -30.90
C GLU A 57 -21.35 -16.58 -29.77
N LEU A 58 -22.17 -15.57 -30.01
CA LEU A 58 -22.66 -14.66 -28.97
C LEU A 58 -23.73 -15.39 -28.15
N LYS A 59 -23.43 -15.60 -26.87
CA LYS A 59 -24.32 -16.29 -25.92
C LYS A 59 -24.31 -15.55 -24.58
N PRO A 60 -25.44 -15.60 -23.85
CA PRO A 60 -25.42 -15.10 -22.45
C PRO A 60 -24.53 -15.99 -21.58
N LEU A 61 -23.93 -15.40 -20.58
CA LEU A 61 -23.13 -16.13 -19.58
C LEU A 61 -24.00 -16.41 -18.34
N ASN A 62 -24.88 -17.42 -18.43
CA ASN A 62 -25.89 -17.69 -17.38
C ASN A 62 -25.29 -17.85 -15.98
N LYS A 63 -24.13 -18.52 -15.83
CA LYS A 63 -23.45 -18.69 -14.54
C LYS A 63 -22.89 -17.37 -13.98
N ARG A 64 -22.77 -16.34 -14.80
CA ARG A 64 -22.25 -15.02 -14.45
C ARG A 64 -23.35 -13.95 -14.45
N HIS A 65 -24.59 -14.34 -14.73
CA HIS A 65 -25.75 -13.46 -14.87
C HIS A 65 -25.53 -12.31 -15.88
N ILE A 66 -24.69 -12.55 -16.91
CA ILE A 66 -24.47 -11.60 -17.99
C ILE A 66 -25.38 -11.97 -19.15
N ASP A 67 -26.20 -11.01 -19.58
CA ASP A 67 -27.20 -11.19 -20.62
C ASP A 67 -26.60 -11.15 -22.03
N LEU A 68 -27.44 -11.51 -23.02
CA LEU A 68 -27.04 -11.52 -24.44
C LEU A 68 -26.76 -10.11 -24.96
N ALA A 69 -27.47 -9.09 -24.48
CA ALA A 69 -27.27 -7.72 -24.93
C ALA A 69 -25.87 -7.23 -24.58
N THR A 70 -25.42 -7.55 -23.35
CA THR A 70 -24.11 -7.20 -22.87
C THR A 70 -22.99 -7.94 -23.58
N THR A 71 -23.11 -9.27 -23.76
CA THR A 71 -22.10 -10.05 -24.51
C THR A 71 -22.03 -9.62 -25.96
N THR A 72 -23.18 -9.26 -26.58
CA THR A 72 -23.25 -8.72 -27.95
C THR A 72 -22.51 -7.36 -28.04
N LYS A 73 -22.80 -6.43 -27.11
CA LYS A 73 -22.14 -5.12 -27.10
C LYS A 73 -20.63 -5.22 -26.99
N PHE A 74 -20.14 -6.09 -26.10
CA PHE A 74 -18.71 -6.30 -25.90
C PHE A 74 -18.07 -7.25 -26.92
N ASN A 75 -18.86 -7.83 -27.83
CA ASN A 75 -18.42 -8.88 -28.73
C ASN A 75 -17.68 -10.02 -27.98
N TYR A 76 -18.25 -10.40 -26.83
CA TYR A 76 -17.71 -11.48 -26.00
C TYR A 76 -18.36 -12.79 -26.38
N GLN A 77 -17.59 -13.75 -26.87
CA GLN A 77 -18.06 -14.93 -27.52
C GLN A 77 -17.77 -16.21 -26.75
N THR A 78 -18.45 -17.28 -27.08
CA THR A 78 -18.14 -18.64 -26.62
C THR A 78 -17.86 -19.51 -27.83
N GLY A 79 -16.72 -20.19 -27.83
CA GLY A 79 -16.29 -21.00 -28.98
C GLY A 79 -15.58 -22.27 -28.56
N LYS A 80 -14.95 -22.93 -29.52
CA LYS A 80 -14.06 -24.08 -29.31
C LYS A 80 -12.65 -23.74 -29.78
N TYR A 81 -11.67 -24.11 -29.00
CA TYR A 81 -10.26 -24.02 -29.37
C TYR A 81 -9.53 -25.25 -28.85
N ASN A 82 -8.81 -25.94 -29.76
CA ASN A 82 -8.14 -27.22 -29.47
C ASN A 82 -9.06 -28.27 -28.79
N GLY A 83 -10.31 -28.37 -29.26
CA GLY A 83 -11.30 -29.32 -28.74
C GLY A 83 -11.94 -28.91 -27.39
N LYS A 84 -11.51 -27.83 -26.75
CA LYS A 84 -12.06 -27.34 -25.48
C LYS A 84 -13.00 -26.16 -25.72
N THR A 85 -14.04 -26.06 -24.91
CA THR A 85 -14.93 -24.89 -24.91
C THR A 85 -14.22 -23.74 -24.22
N VAL A 86 -14.16 -22.57 -24.85
CA VAL A 86 -13.50 -21.35 -24.34
C VAL A 86 -14.43 -20.15 -24.42
N GLN A 87 -14.25 -19.19 -23.53
CA GLN A 87 -14.79 -17.86 -23.66
C GLN A 87 -13.76 -16.99 -24.37
N ILE A 88 -14.19 -16.13 -25.27
CA ILE A 88 -13.35 -15.34 -26.18
C ILE A 88 -13.62 -13.88 -25.93
N ALA A 89 -12.66 -13.19 -25.31
CA ALA A 89 -12.65 -11.75 -25.19
C ALA A 89 -11.91 -11.14 -26.40
N ASN A 90 -12.61 -10.36 -27.19
CA ASN A 90 -12.07 -9.71 -28.38
C ASN A 90 -11.43 -8.37 -28.00
N TYR A 91 -10.19 -8.15 -28.44
CA TYR A 91 -9.41 -6.95 -28.19
C TYR A 91 -9.08 -6.21 -29.47
N TYR A 92 -9.23 -4.90 -29.41
CA TYR A 92 -9.10 -4.03 -30.57
C TYR A 92 -7.93 -3.06 -30.39
N ASP A 93 -7.37 -2.57 -31.47
CA ASP A 93 -6.36 -1.51 -31.47
C ASP A 93 -7.04 -0.11 -31.40
N LYS A 94 -6.22 0.94 -31.42
CA LYS A 94 -6.68 2.34 -31.43
C LYS A 94 -7.50 2.72 -32.66
N HIS A 95 -7.42 1.94 -33.75
CA HIS A 95 -8.16 2.12 -34.99
C HIS A 95 -9.42 1.25 -35.06
N ASN A 96 -9.80 0.60 -33.96
CA ASN A 96 -10.94 -0.30 -33.86
C ASN A 96 -10.82 -1.56 -34.76
N LYS A 97 -9.60 -2.00 -35.06
CA LYS A 97 -9.31 -3.27 -35.71
C LYS A 97 -9.13 -4.36 -34.66
N LEU A 98 -9.76 -5.52 -34.85
CA LEU A 98 -9.56 -6.70 -34.03
C LEU A 98 -8.10 -7.20 -34.18
N VAL A 99 -7.30 -7.17 -33.12
CA VAL A 99 -5.87 -7.50 -33.18
C VAL A 99 -5.48 -8.67 -32.29
N ALA A 100 -6.29 -8.94 -31.26
CA ALA A 100 -6.00 -10.03 -30.33
C ALA A 100 -7.28 -10.59 -29.70
N GLN A 101 -7.18 -11.80 -29.20
CA GLN A 101 -8.23 -12.46 -28.43
C GLN A 101 -7.63 -13.07 -27.18
N LYS A 102 -8.31 -12.92 -26.05
CA LYS A 102 -7.97 -13.59 -24.80
C LYS A 102 -8.96 -14.71 -24.55
N LEU A 103 -8.49 -15.93 -24.62
CA LEU A 103 -9.26 -17.13 -24.39
C LEU A 103 -9.25 -17.47 -22.90
N ARG A 104 -10.43 -17.67 -22.33
CA ARG A 104 -10.59 -18.16 -20.96
C ARG A 104 -11.09 -19.58 -20.96
N TYR A 105 -10.32 -20.49 -20.39
CA TYR A 105 -10.64 -21.89 -20.26
C TYR A 105 -11.51 -22.19 -19.03
N PRO A 106 -12.18 -23.35 -18.96
CA PRO A 106 -13.01 -23.74 -17.79
C PRO A 106 -12.21 -23.86 -16.49
N ASP A 107 -10.93 -24.18 -16.57
CA ASP A 107 -9.98 -24.26 -15.44
C ASP A 107 -9.48 -22.88 -14.96
N LYS A 108 -10.01 -21.79 -15.56
CA LYS A 108 -9.63 -20.40 -15.34
C LYS A 108 -8.24 -20.02 -15.85
N SER A 109 -7.58 -20.88 -16.64
CA SER A 109 -6.37 -20.48 -17.36
C SER A 109 -6.72 -19.57 -18.54
N PHE A 110 -5.70 -18.83 -19.01
CA PHE A 110 -5.86 -17.87 -20.11
C PHE A 110 -4.80 -18.12 -21.18
N GLN A 111 -5.18 -17.86 -22.43
CA GLN A 111 -4.29 -17.88 -23.59
C GLN A 111 -4.60 -16.70 -24.50
N TRP A 112 -3.56 -16.08 -25.04
CA TRP A 112 -3.69 -15.03 -26.04
C TRP A 112 -3.52 -15.59 -27.45
N LEU A 113 -4.37 -15.12 -28.38
CA LEU A 113 -4.21 -15.26 -29.81
C LEU A 113 -4.01 -13.87 -30.43
N GLY A 114 -3.25 -13.77 -31.52
CA GLY A 114 -2.94 -12.51 -32.18
C GLY A 114 -1.96 -11.63 -31.40
N ASP A 115 -1.92 -10.32 -31.66
CA ASP A 115 -0.98 -9.37 -31.08
C ASP A 115 -1.56 -8.60 -29.90
N SER A 116 -1.40 -9.14 -28.70
CA SER A 116 -1.85 -8.50 -27.45
C SER A 116 -1.11 -7.20 -27.12
N LYS A 117 0.04 -6.92 -27.76
CA LYS A 117 0.79 -5.67 -27.52
C LYS A 117 0.11 -4.48 -28.18
N GLN A 118 -0.56 -4.68 -29.32
CA GLN A 118 -1.32 -3.64 -30.00
C GLN A 118 -2.71 -3.42 -29.39
N ALA A 119 -3.18 -4.36 -28.57
CA ALA A 119 -4.49 -4.29 -27.95
C ALA A 119 -4.60 -3.14 -26.94
N THR A 120 -5.71 -2.41 -27.02
CA THR A 120 -6.14 -1.42 -26.02
C THR A 120 -6.80 -2.11 -24.82
N LEU A 121 -7.42 -1.37 -23.89
CA LEU A 121 -8.18 -1.96 -22.79
C LEU A 121 -9.40 -2.71 -23.33
N PHE A 122 -9.83 -3.77 -22.64
CA PHE A 122 -11.03 -4.48 -23.02
C PHE A 122 -12.26 -3.56 -23.00
N GLY A 123 -13.01 -3.52 -24.07
CA GLY A 123 -14.19 -2.67 -24.21
C GLY A 123 -13.91 -1.21 -24.56
N GLN A 124 -12.64 -0.77 -24.63
CA GLN A 124 -12.29 0.63 -24.95
C GLN A 124 -12.88 1.08 -26.29
N ASN A 125 -12.89 0.23 -27.28
CA ASN A 125 -13.41 0.49 -28.62
C ASN A 125 -14.92 0.81 -28.66
N LEU A 126 -15.67 0.53 -27.60
CA LEU A 126 -17.13 0.73 -27.53
C LEU A 126 -17.52 2.17 -27.17
N TRP A 127 -16.59 2.95 -26.66
CA TRP A 127 -16.87 4.24 -26.05
C TRP A 127 -16.15 5.36 -26.80
N ARG A 128 -16.90 6.06 -27.66
CA ARG A 128 -16.36 7.16 -28.46
C ARG A 128 -16.34 8.49 -27.71
N ASP A 129 -17.33 8.71 -26.83
CA ASP A 129 -17.44 9.89 -26.00
C ASP A 129 -17.05 9.54 -24.56
N THR A 130 -15.81 9.85 -24.20
CA THR A 130 -15.24 9.58 -22.87
C THR A 130 -15.26 10.80 -21.96
N ASN A 131 -15.86 11.92 -22.39
CA ASN A 131 -15.77 13.22 -21.70
C ASN A 131 -16.38 13.22 -20.29
N LYS A 132 -17.11 12.18 -19.89
CA LYS A 132 -17.78 12.14 -18.58
C LYS A 132 -17.05 11.24 -17.60
N LYS A 133 -17.37 9.98 -17.58
CA LYS A 133 -16.90 9.02 -16.59
C LYS A 133 -16.46 7.72 -17.24
N ILE A 134 -15.30 7.20 -16.83
CA ILE A 134 -14.84 5.85 -17.18
C ILE A 134 -14.69 5.03 -15.90
N VAL A 135 -15.25 3.82 -15.89
CA VAL A 135 -15.05 2.82 -14.84
C VAL A 135 -14.05 1.79 -15.35
N ILE A 136 -12.97 1.60 -14.61
CA ILE A 136 -11.90 0.65 -14.93
C ILE A 136 -11.95 -0.50 -13.95
N LEU A 137 -12.06 -1.71 -14.45
CA LEU A 137 -12.17 -2.93 -13.67
C LEU A 137 -10.97 -3.86 -13.91
N GLU A 138 -10.82 -4.88 -13.09
CA GLU A 138 -9.68 -5.79 -13.19
C GLU A 138 -9.86 -6.83 -14.30
N GLY A 139 -11.08 -7.33 -14.52
CA GLY A 139 -11.39 -8.39 -15.47
C GLY A 139 -12.47 -8.06 -16.48
N GLU A 140 -12.47 -8.78 -17.59
CA GLU A 140 -13.45 -8.64 -18.67
C GLU A 140 -14.88 -8.89 -18.19
N ILE A 141 -15.04 -9.91 -17.33
CA ILE A 141 -16.34 -10.28 -16.76
C ILE A 141 -16.88 -9.16 -15.85
N ASP A 142 -15.99 -8.54 -15.08
CA ASP A 142 -16.36 -7.46 -14.15
C ASP A 142 -16.75 -6.20 -14.90
N SER A 143 -16.03 -5.87 -16.00
CA SER A 143 -16.37 -4.71 -16.82
C SER A 143 -17.74 -4.90 -17.51
N MET A 144 -18.04 -6.09 -17.98
CA MET A 144 -19.35 -6.42 -18.51
C MET A 144 -20.44 -6.37 -17.45
N SER A 145 -20.15 -6.87 -16.22
CA SER A 145 -21.08 -6.86 -15.09
C SER A 145 -21.44 -5.43 -14.67
N MET A 146 -20.45 -4.56 -14.55
CA MET A 146 -20.68 -3.16 -14.22
C MET A 146 -21.42 -2.44 -15.36
N ALA A 147 -21.05 -2.68 -16.62
CA ALA A 147 -21.73 -2.10 -17.76
C ALA A 147 -23.21 -2.52 -17.83
N GLN A 148 -23.52 -3.79 -17.59
CA GLN A 148 -24.88 -4.30 -17.53
C GLN A 148 -25.66 -3.66 -16.38
N ALA A 149 -25.09 -3.61 -15.18
CA ALA A 149 -25.72 -3.04 -13.98
C ALA A 149 -26.22 -1.61 -14.22
N GLN A 150 -25.50 -0.81 -14.99
CA GLN A 150 -25.86 0.58 -15.31
C GLN A 150 -26.61 0.73 -16.67
N GLY A 151 -27.07 -0.36 -17.25
CA GLY A 151 -27.83 -0.35 -18.51
C GLY A 151 -26.99 0.08 -19.71
N LEU A 152 -25.69 -0.27 -19.73
CA LEU A 152 -24.75 -0.02 -20.84
C LEU A 152 -24.56 1.47 -21.20
N LYS A 153 -24.73 2.36 -20.22
CA LYS A 153 -24.74 3.83 -20.44
C LYS A 153 -23.36 4.50 -20.27
N TRP A 154 -22.55 4.01 -19.33
CA TRP A 154 -21.24 4.61 -19.02
C TRP A 154 -20.11 3.70 -19.47
N ALA A 155 -18.96 4.31 -19.77
CA ALA A 155 -17.78 3.59 -20.18
C ALA A 155 -17.29 2.66 -19.07
N CYS A 156 -17.30 1.36 -19.35
CA CYS A 156 -16.69 0.32 -18.53
C CYS A 156 -15.65 -0.41 -19.36
N VAL A 157 -14.44 -0.45 -18.83
CA VAL A 157 -13.29 -1.11 -19.46
C VAL A 157 -12.56 -1.98 -18.45
N SER A 158 -11.78 -2.95 -18.90
CA SER A 158 -10.89 -3.66 -18.00
C SER A 158 -9.45 -3.68 -18.49
N VAL A 159 -8.52 -3.84 -17.53
CA VAL A 159 -7.11 -4.07 -17.85
C VAL A 159 -6.94 -5.46 -18.50
N LYS A 160 -5.83 -5.63 -19.24
CA LYS A 160 -5.54 -6.86 -20.00
C LYS A 160 -4.97 -7.97 -19.12
N THR A 161 -4.17 -7.58 -18.13
CA THR A 161 -3.26 -8.47 -17.39
C THR A 161 -3.61 -8.63 -15.91
N GLY A 162 -4.80 -8.15 -15.49
CA GLY A 162 -5.22 -8.15 -14.10
C GLY A 162 -4.42 -7.17 -13.24
N SER A 163 -4.56 -7.26 -11.90
CA SER A 163 -3.97 -6.34 -10.94
C SER A 163 -2.45 -6.17 -11.09
N GLN A 164 -1.72 -7.24 -11.37
CA GLN A 164 -0.25 -7.20 -11.47
C GLN A 164 0.27 -6.34 -12.62
N GLY A 165 -0.42 -6.33 -13.76
CA GLY A 165 -0.03 -5.56 -14.93
C GLY A 165 -0.83 -4.28 -15.15
N ALA A 166 -1.81 -4.01 -14.31
CA ALA A 166 -2.79 -2.93 -14.47
C ALA A 166 -2.11 -1.57 -14.71
N LYS A 167 -1.10 -1.23 -13.92
CA LYS A 167 -0.38 0.04 -14.06
C LYS A 167 0.20 0.24 -15.45
N LYS A 168 0.83 -0.79 -16.02
CA LYS A 168 1.42 -0.76 -17.37
C LYS A 168 0.33 -0.63 -18.45
N ASP A 169 -0.76 -1.39 -18.30
CA ASP A 169 -1.89 -1.34 -19.23
C ASP A 169 -2.52 0.05 -19.27
N LEU A 170 -2.76 0.66 -18.11
CA LEU A 170 -3.34 2.00 -18.01
C LEU A 170 -2.39 3.09 -18.51
N GLN A 171 -1.08 2.95 -18.21
CA GLN A 171 -0.08 3.90 -18.70
C GLN A 171 -0.01 3.96 -20.23
N GLN A 172 -0.20 2.82 -20.91
CA GLN A 172 -0.25 2.76 -22.37
C GLN A 172 -1.49 3.46 -22.97
N GLN A 173 -2.57 3.59 -22.19
CA GLN A 173 -3.83 4.19 -22.63
C GLN A 173 -4.12 5.53 -21.92
N LEU A 174 -3.12 6.11 -21.26
CA LEU A 174 -3.28 7.28 -20.41
C LEU A 174 -3.88 8.48 -21.16
N GLU A 175 -3.43 8.72 -22.38
CA GLU A 175 -3.95 9.82 -23.22
C GLU A 175 -5.46 9.69 -23.47
N TRP A 176 -5.96 8.49 -23.75
CA TRP A 176 -7.38 8.23 -23.92
C TRP A 176 -8.14 8.35 -22.60
N LEU A 177 -7.59 7.81 -21.51
CA LEU A 177 -8.21 7.86 -20.20
C LEU A 177 -8.30 9.29 -19.64
N GLU A 178 -7.28 10.11 -19.88
CA GLU A 178 -7.25 11.50 -19.43
C GLU A 178 -8.26 12.42 -20.17
N GLN A 179 -8.92 11.97 -21.21
CA GLN A 179 -10.03 12.70 -21.84
C GLN A 179 -11.30 12.70 -20.97
N ALA A 180 -11.47 11.70 -20.09
CA ALA A 180 -12.59 11.66 -19.18
C ALA A 180 -12.48 12.73 -18.08
N SER A 181 -13.62 13.25 -17.63
CA SER A 181 -13.69 14.16 -16.49
C SER A 181 -13.50 13.44 -15.16
N GLU A 182 -13.84 12.15 -15.09
CA GLU A 182 -13.73 11.32 -13.90
C GLU A 182 -13.35 9.88 -14.27
N ILE A 183 -12.43 9.32 -13.54
CA ILE A 183 -11.99 7.92 -13.67
C ILE A 183 -12.28 7.22 -12.34
N VAL A 184 -12.97 6.08 -12.41
CA VAL A 184 -13.27 5.25 -11.24
C VAL A 184 -12.53 3.93 -11.38
N LEU A 185 -11.57 3.68 -10.50
CA LEU A 185 -10.93 2.37 -10.37
C LEU A 185 -11.80 1.48 -9.46
N MET A 186 -12.31 0.40 -10.00
CA MET A 186 -13.18 -0.57 -9.32
C MET A 186 -12.55 -1.97 -9.44
N PHE A 187 -11.44 -2.17 -8.73
CA PHE A 187 -10.71 -3.44 -8.73
C PHE A 187 -11.24 -4.38 -7.65
N ASP A 188 -10.78 -5.62 -7.67
CA ASP A 188 -11.17 -6.64 -6.70
C ASP A 188 -10.90 -6.17 -5.26
N SER A 189 -11.72 -6.61 -4.31
CA SER A 189 -11.63 -6.16 -2.90
C SER A 189 -10.51 -6.82 -2.11
N ASP A 190 -9.72 -7.70 -2.74
CA ASP A 190 -8.55 -8.32 -2.10
C ASP A 190 -7.36 -7.35 -1.99
N GLU A 191 -6.31 -7.75 -1.28
CA GLU A 191 -5.13 -6.90 -1.05
C GLU A 191 -4.38 -6.56 -2.34
N ALA A 192 -4.37 -7.47 -3.33
CA ALA A 192 -3.73 -7.23 -4.62
C ALA A 192 -4.47 -6.16 -5.42
N GLY A 193 -5.81 -6.26 -5.51
CA GLY A 193 -6.65 -5.28 -6.18
C GLY A 193 -6.60 -3.90 -5.52
N LYS A 194 -6.65 -3.83 -4.17
CA LYS A 194 -6.50 -2.57 -3.43
C LYS A 194 -5.17 -1.89 -3.69
N LYS A 195 -4.06 -2.65 -3.62
CA LYS A 195 -2.73 -2.14 -3.90
C LYS A 195 -2.60 -1.66 -5.34
N ALA A 196 -3.11 -2.43 -6.29
CA ALA A 196 -3.11 -2.05 -7.71
C ALA A 196 -3.93 -0.77 -7.95
N ALA A 197 -5.09 -0.62 -7.32
CA ALA A 197 -5.90 0.60 -7.42
C ALA A 197 -5.14 1.83 -6.91
N GLN A 198 -4.45 1.72 -5.76
CA GLN A 198 -3.62 2.81 -5.20
C GLN A 198 -2.43 3.16 -6.12
N GLU A 199 -1.75 2.15 -6.68
CA GLU A 199 -0.63 2.39 -7.60
C GLU A 199 -1.08 2.98 -8.93
N CYS A 200 -2.21 2.53 -9.47
CA CYS A 200 -2.79 3.03 -10.71
C CYS A 200 -3.35 4.44 -10.56
N SER A 201 -3.91 4.79 -9.41
CA SER A 201 -4.48 6.13 -9.18
C SER A 201 -3.44 7.25 -9.27
N LYS A 202 -2.17 6.93 -8.99
CA LYS A 202 -1.04 7.88 -9.10
C LYS A 202 -0.69 8.26 -10.55
N LEU A 203 -1.23 7.55 -11.54
CA LEU A 203 -1.01 7.86 -12.96
C LEU A 203 -1.81 9.06 -13.45
N PHE A 204 -2.92 9.34 -12.80
CA PHE A 204 -3.91 10.31 -13.28
C PHE A 204 -3.71 11.69 -12.68
N THR A 205 -4.20 12.68 -13.39
CA THR A 205 -4.25 14.08 -12.91
C THR A 205 -4.88 14.12 -11.52
N PRO A 206 -4.25 14.80 -10.54
CA PRO A 206 -4.77 14.92 -9.17
C PRO A 206 -6.24 15.34 -9.11
N GLY A 207 -7.04 14.64 -8.33
CA GLY A 207 -8.48 14.90 -8.17
C GLY A 207 -9.39 14.21 -9.20
N LYS A 208 -8.86 13.72 -10.33
CA LYS A 208 -9.63 13.06 -11.39
C LYS A 208 -9.96 11.60 -11.08
N CYS A 209 -9.04 10.90 -10.42
CA CYS A 209 -9.18 9.48 -10.12
C CYS A 209 -9.87 9.25 -8.79
N LYS A 210 -10.86 8.36 -8.79
CA LYS A 210 -11.57 7.88 -7.60
C LYS A 210 -11.39 6.38 -7.48
N ILE A 211 -11.39 5.87 -6.25
CA ILE A 211 -11.33 4.43 -5.96
C ILE A 211 -12.67 4.02 -5.37
N ALA A 212 -13.31 3.04 -6.01
CA ALA A 212 -14.51 2.40 -5.51
C ALA A 212 -14.14 1.24 -4.58
N THR A 213 -14.88 1.08 -3.49
CA THR A 213 -14.74 -0.05 -2.58
C THR A 213 -15.94 -0.97 -2.74
N LEU A 214 -15.70 -2.24 -3.07
CA LEU A 214 -16.75 -3.23 -3.23
C LEU A 214 -16.97 -3.97 -1.90
N PRO A 215 -18.23 -4.19 -1.47
CA PRO A 215 -18.55 -4.97 -0.27
C PRO A 215 -18.37 -6.49 -0.48
N ARG A 216 -18.26 -6.93 -1.73
CA ARG A 216 -17.95 -8.31 -2.15
C ARG A 216 -16.63 -8.38 -2.87
N LYS A 217 -16.25 -9.59 -3.28
CA LYS A 217 -14.97 -9.86 -3.94
C LYS A 217 -14.77 -9.00 -5.19
N ASP A 218 -15.70 -9.04 -6.12
CA ASP A 218 -15.64 -8.39 -7.42
C ASP A 218 -17.03 -7.93 -7.90
N ALA A 219 -17.08 -7.18 -9.00
CA ALA A 219 -18.32 -6.65 -9.55
C ALA A 219 -19.26 -7.76 -10.06
N ASN A 220 -18.72 -8.86 -10.58
CA ASN A 220 -19.52 -9.97 -11.01
C ASN A 220 -20.18 -10.72 -9.85
N ASP A 221 -19.50 -10.87 -8.73
CA ASP A 221 -20.11 -11.49 -7.54
C ASP A 221 -21.31 -10.67 -7.06
N MET A 222 -21.22 -9.35 -7.07
CA MET A 222 -22.36 -8.48 -6.74
C MET A 222 -23.52 -8.64 -7.73
N LEU A 223 -23.23 -8.74 -9.02
CA LEU A 223 -24.26 -8.96 -10.05
C LEU A 223 -24.95 -10.32 -9.86
N VAL A 224 -24.21 -11.39 -9.63
CA VAL A 224 -24.74 -12.74 -9.39
C VAL A 224 -25.61 -12.80 -8.15
N GLN A 225 -25.28 -12.05 -7.11
CA GLN A 225 -26.07 -11.96 -5.88
C GLN A 225 -27.26 -11.00 -5.99
N GLY A 226 -27.48 -10.38 -7.16
CA GLY A 226 -28.61 -9.45 -7.37
C GLY A 226 -28.42 -8.08 -6.70
N GLU A 227 -27.22 -7.73 -6.25
CA GLU A 227 -26.93 -6.47 -5.55
C GLU A 227 -26.63 -5.32 -6.54
N ILE A 228 -27.40 -5.22 -7.60
CA ILE A 228 -27.18 -4.24 -8.69
C ILE A 228 -27.18 -2.80 -8.19
N ALA A 229 -28.15 -2.44 -7.36
CA ALA A 229 -28.24 -1.08 -6.79
C ALA A 229 -26.99 -0.72 -6.00
N LYS A 230 -26.52 -1.65 -5.13
CA LYS A 230 -25.29 -1.43 -4.35
C LYS A 230 -24.04 -1.33 -5.24
N LEU A 231 -23.96 -2.08 -6.34
CA LEU A 231 -22.85 -2.00 -7.28
C LEU A 231 -22.80 -0.62 -7.94
N ILE A 232 -23.96 -0.08 -8.32
CA ILE A 232 -24.08 1.29 -8.84
C ILE A 232 -23.69 2.31 -7.77
N ASP A 233 -24.15 2.13 -6.54
CA ASP A 233 -23.82 3.01 -5.40
C ASP A 233 -22.31 3.01 -5.13
N CYS A 234 -21.60 1.88 -5.26
CA CYS A 234 -20.15 1.81 -5.14
C CYS A 234 -19.45 2.68 -6.21
N MET A 235 -19.96 2.72 -7.43
CA MET A 235 -19.42 3.58 -8.48
C MET A 235 -19.63 5.07 -8.18
N TRP A 236 -20.82 5.47 -7.72
CA TRP A 236 -21.11 6.87 -7.40
C TRP A 236 -20.49 7.31 -6.08
N GLY A 237 -20.38 6.41 -5.11
CA GLY A 237 -19.74 6.65 -3.81
C GLY A 237 -18.21 6.50 -3.83
N ALA A 238 -17.59 6.30 -4.99
CA ALA A 238 -16.14 6.19 -5.12
C ALA A 238 -15.45 7.45 -4.57
N LYS A 239 -14.42 7.24 -3.72
CA LYS A 239 -13.70 8.32 -3.05
C LYS A 239 -12.54 8.78 -3.90
N THR A 240 -12.36 10.11 -4.02
CA THR A 240 -11.21 10.69 -4.70
C THR A 240 -9.92 10.18 -4.07
N TYR A 241 -9.02 9.63 -4.90
CA TYR A 241 -7.69 9.28 -4.42
C TYR A 241 -6.96 10.53 -3.97
N ARG A 242 -6.42 10.46 -2.77
CA ARG A 242 -5.53 11.47 -2.19
C ARG A 242 -4.24 10.80 -1.75
N PRO A 243 -3.08 11.41 -1.99
CA PRO A 243 -1.82 10.90 -1.45
C PRO A 243 -1.89 10.70 0.06
N ASP A 244 -1.12 9.77 0.57
CA ASP A 244 -1.06 9.47 2.00
C ASP A 244 -0.81 10.74 2.82
N GLY A 245 -1.58 10.91 3.89
CA GLY A 245 -1.52 12.07 4.78
C GLY A 245 -2.45 13.24 4.43
N ILE A 246 -3.13 13.22 3.27
CA ILE A 246 -4.11 14.25 2.91
C ILE A 246 -5.54 13.72 3.15
N VAL A 247 -6.20 14.27 4.17
CA VAL A 247 -7.58 13.91 4.55
C VAL A 247 -8.47 15.15 4.40
N SER A 248 -9.69 14.97 3.86
CA SER A 248 -10.67 16.04 3.82
C SER A 248 -11.38 16.20 5.16
N GLY A 249 -11.63 17.43 5.59
CA GLY A 249 -12.43 17.69 6.78
C GLY A 249 -13.83 17.02 6.75
N THR A 250 -14.42 16.89 5.55
CA THR A 250 -15.71 16.18 5.40
C THR A 250 -15.65 14.70 5.68
N ASP A 251 -14.47 14.06 5.54
CA ASP A 251 -14.30 12.62 5.69
C ASP A 251 -13.94 12.22 7.13
N VAL A 252 -13.70 13.19 8.02
CA VAL A 252 -13.26 12.90 9.40
C VAL A 252 -14.40 12.90 10.41
N PHE A 253 -15.65 13.19 10.01
CA PHE A 253 -16.78 13.25 10.94
C PHE A 253 -16.94 11.97 11.77
N ASP A 254 -16.92 10.81 11.12
CA ASP A 254 -17.02 9.50 11.81
C ASP A 254 -15.82 9.21 12.71
N LEU A 255 -14.65 9.79 12.38
CA LEU A 255 -13.44 9.65 13.16
C LEU A 255 -13.52 10.48 14.45
N ILE A 256 -13.92 11.75 14.34
CA ILE A 256 -14.01 12.67 15.47
C ILE A 256 -15.25 12.41 16.35
N SER A 257 -16.28 11.75 15.81
CA SER A 257 -17.49 11.37 16.56
C SER A 257 -17.28 10.16 17.49
N LYS A 258 -16.17 9.42 17.33
CA LYS A 258 -15.80 8.34 18.24
C LYS A 258 -15.15 8.92 19.48
N GLU A 259 -15.65 8.55 20.66
CA GLU A 259 -14.98 8.90 21.91
C GLU A 259 -13.60 8.23 21.97
N ASP A 260 -12.56 9.02 22.06
CA ASP A 260 -11.20 8.53 22.35
C ASP A 260 -11.14 8.16 23.84
N LYS A 261 -11.23 6.88 24.14
CA LYS A 261 -10.95 6.34 25.46
C LYS A 261 -9.44 6.29 25.71
N THR A 262 -8.80 7.46 25.71
CA THR A 262 -7.37 7.54 26.03
C THR A 262 -7.18 7.43 27.54
N GLU A 263 -6.49 6.39 27.99
CA GLU A 263 -6.10 6.25 29.38
C GLU A 263 -5.23 7.43 29.80
N THR A 264 -5.63 8.09 30.91
CA THR A 264 -4.91 9.22 31.47
C THR A 264 -4.33 8.86 32.81
N VAL A 265 -3.12 9.34 33.09
CA VAL A 265 -2.47 9.26 34.42
C VAL A 265 -2.41 10.67 34.99
N PRO A 266 -2.86 10.90 36.23
CA PRO A 266 -2.82 12.25 36.80
C PRO A 266 -1.39 12.74 37.03
N TYR A 267 -1.20 14.04 36.96
CA TYR A 267 0.01 14.69 37.49
C TYR A 267 0.02 14.65 39.00
N PRO A 268 1.19 14.76 39.65
CA PRO A 268 1.29 14.94 41.12
C PRO A 268 0.74 16.29 41.60
N PHE A 269 0.29 17.15 40.69
CA PHE A 269 -0.19 18.50 40.95
C PHE A 269 -1.62 18.66 40.44
N GLU A 270 -2.56 18.84 41.39
CA GLU A 270 -3.98 18.92 41.05
C GLU A 270 -4.32 20.13 40.13
N CYS A 271 -3.61 21.23 40.27
CA CYS A 271 -3.79 22.41 39.44
C CYS A 271 -3.49 22.11 37.94
N LEU A 272 -2.56 21.22 37.65
CA LEU A 272 -2.30 20.74 36.28
C LEU A 272 -3.40 19.81 35.82
N ASN A 273 -3.87 18.88 36.67
CA ASN A 273 -4.94 17.96 36.33
C ASN A 273 -6.23 18.68 35.95
N LYS A 274 -6.59 19.75 36.66
CA LYS A 274 -7.76 20.57 36.34
C LYS A 274 -7.67 21.24 34.96
N LYS A 275 -6.47 21.54 34.49
CA LYS A 275 -6.24 22.24 33.21
C LYS A 275 -5.99 21.30 32.03
N THR A 276 -5.32 20.17 32.26
CA THR A 276 -4.85 19.27 31.21
C THR A 276 -5.61 17.94 31.17
N LEU A 277 -6.39 17.63 32.19
CA LEU A 277 -7.06 16.33 32.40
C LEU A 277 -6.09 15.16 32.58
N GLY A 278 -4.86 15.42 33.02
CA GLY A 278 -3.82 14.43 33.25
C GLY A 278 -2.85 14.29 32.07
N MET A 279 -1.94 13.32 32.18
CA MET A 279 -0.99 12.92 31.13
C MET A 279 -1.61 11.82 30.26
N ARG A 280 -1.56 11.98 28.96
CA ARG A 280 -2.08 10.99 28.02
C ARG A 280 -0.95 10.32 27.26
N ARG A 281 -1.12 9.03 26.95
CA ARG A 281 -0.15 8.30 26.14
C ARG A 281 -0.12 8.84 24.72
N GLY A 282 1.08 8.91 24.14
CA GLY A 282 1.29 9.45 22.78
C GLY A 282 1.44 10.97 22.72
N GLU A 283 1.34 11.70 23.85
CA GLU A 283 1.55 13.14 23.90
C GLU A 283 3.02 13.51 24.16
N LEU A 284 3.49 14.55 23.50
CA LEU A 284 4.77 15.21 23.78
C LEU A 284 4.52 16.42 24.67
N ILE A 285 5.02 16.36 25.92
CA ILE A 285 4.90 17.45 26.89
C ILE A 285 6.25 18.14 27.00
N THR A 286 6.30 19.43 26.69
CA THR A 286 7.52 20.24 26.83
C THR A 286 7.43 21.13 28.04
N ILE A 287 8.43 21.01 28.94
CA ILE A 287 8.59 21.85 30.14
C ILE A 287 9.77 22.76 29.96
N THR A 288 9.54 24.08 30.00
CA THR A 288 10.60 25.10 29.86
C THR A 288 10.60 26.06 31.03
N SER A 289 11.77 26.44 31.46
CA SER A 289 12.00 27.50 32.45
C SER A 289 13.47 27.95 32.48
N GLY A 290 13.78 29.03 33.15
CA GLY A 290 15.17 29.46 33.36
C GLY A 290 16.01 28.43 34.10
N THR A 291 17.32 28.60 34.07
CA THR A 291 18.28 27.77 34.84
C THR A 291 18.02 27.88 36.33
N GLY A 292 18.14 26.80 37.07
CA GLY A 292 17.95 26.76 38.54
C GLY A 292 16.48 26.79 39.00
N GLN A 293 15.50 26.86 38.13
CA GLN A 293 14.07 26.96 38.47
C GLN A 293 13.39 25.62 38.84
N GLY A 294 14.16 24.53 38.94
CA GLY A 294 13.67 23.23 39.40
C GLY A 294 13.09 22.28 38.33
N LYS A 295 13.39 22.48 37.03
CA LYS A 295 12.93 21.56 35.94
C LYS A 295 13.23 20.09 36.28
N SER A 296 14.46 19.77 36.61
CA SER A 296 14.88 18.39 36.96
C SER A 296 14.12 17.85 38.16
N GLN A 297 13.83 18.69 39.15
CA GLN A 297 13.07 18.29 40.33
C GLN A 297 11.61 17.99 39.98
N LEU A 298 11.01 18.80 39.10
CA LEU A 298 9.67 18.55 38.58
C LEU A 298 9.60 17.21 37.82
N CYS A 299 10.58 16.94 36.93
CA CYS A 299 10.65 15.67 36.20
C CYS A 299 10.79 14.47 37.16
N ARG A 300 11.60 14.59 38.23
CA ARG A 300 11.71 13.56 39.25
C ARG A 300 10.42 13.33 40.03
N GLN A 301 9.66 14.38 40.34
CA GLN A 301 8.36 14.27 41.02
C GLN A 301 7.35 13.55 40.11
N ILE A 302 7.32 13.87 38.79
CA ILE A 302 6.47 13.18 37.84
C ILE A 302 6.86 11.71 37.74
N ALA A 303 8.17 11.41 37.61
CA ALA A 303 8.68 10.03 37.53
C ALA A 303 8.32 9.23 38.77
N HIS A 304 8.56 9.78 39.98
CA HIS A 304 8.16 9.16 41.25
C HIS A 304 6.66 8.87 41.29
N HIS A 305 5.83 9.84 40.92
CA HIS A 305 4.37 9.71 40.89
C HIS A 305 3.93 8.60 39.95
N LEU A 306 4.47 8.54 38.74
CA LEU A 306 4.18 7.49 37.74
C LEU A 306 4.54 6.10 38.30
N LEU A 307 5.72 5.93 38.90
CA LEU A 307 6.15 4.67 39.54
C LEU A 307 5.18 4.22 40.64
N LYS A 308 4.69 5.16 41.48
CA LYS A 308 3.71 4.86 42.52
C LYS A 308 2.34 4.48 41.97
N HIS A 309 2.03 4.85 40.74
CA HIS A 309 0.83 4.42 40.03
C HIS A 309 1.02 3.15 39.21
N GLY A 310 2.18 2.49 39.28
CA GLY A 310 2.47 1.26 38.56
C GLY A 310 2.83 1.46 37.08
N GLU A 311 3.12 2.70 36.69
CA GLU A 311 3.54 3.01 35.32
C GLU A 311 5.03 2.82 35.12
N SER A 312 5.43 2.30 33.94
CA SER A 312 6.83 2.16 33.59
C SER A 312 7.41 3.49 33.08
N VAL A 313 8.60 3.83 33.54
CA VAL A 313 9.27 5.12 33.28
C VAL A 313 10.65 4.91 32.68
N GLY A 314 10.88 5.49 31.50
CA GLY A 314 12.21 5.66 30.94
C GLY A 314 12.76 7.05 31.25
N TYR A 315 13.81 7.12 32.04
CA TYR A 315 14.40 8.39 32.50
C TYR A 315 15.75 8.66 31.82
N ILE A 316 15.80 9.70 31.03
CA ILE A 316 16.99 10.11 30.29
C ILE A 316 17.43 11.48 30.82
N ALA A 317 18.54 11.51 31.61
CA ALA A 317 19.12 12.74 32.17
C ALA A 317 20.53 12.91 31.58
N LEU A 318 20.72 13.89 30.71
CA LEU A 318 22.02 14.14 30.07
C LEU A 318 22.98 15.00 30.90
N GLU A 319 22.46 15.69 31.90
CA GLU A 319 23.24 16.58 32.79
C GLU A 319 23.47 15.98 34.18
N GLU A 320 22.96 14.77 34.46
CA GLU A 320 23.05 14.14 35.76
C GLU A 320 23.48 12.68 35.64
N SER A 321 24.29 12.22 36.60
CA SER A 321 24.62 10.80 36.70
C SER A 321 23.42 9.97 37.15
N VAL A 322 23.36 8.71 36.75
CA VAL A 322 22.33 7.72 37.15
C VAL A 322 22.17 7.69 38.67
N LYS A 323 23.30 7.72 39.44
CA LYS A 323 23.27 7.76 40.88
C LYS A 323 22.54 8.98 41.44
N ARG A 324 22.80 10.17 40.87
CA ARG A 324 22.17 11.43 41.32
C ARG A 324 20.67 11.44 41.01
N SER A 325 20.27 10.99 39.86
CA SER A 325 18.87 10.87 39.48
C SER A 325 18.12 9.87 40.37
N ALA A 326 18.71 8.69 40.63
CA ALA A 326 18.14 7.68 41.51
C ALA A 326 17.96 8.19 42.94
N LEU A 327 19.00 8.81 43.51
CA LEU A 327 18.94 9.41 44.87
C LEU A 327 17.93 10.56 44.93
N GLY A 328 17.75 11.31 43.84
CA GLY A 328 16.77 12.37 43.75
C GLY A 328 15.32 11.84 43.81
N ILE A 329 15.02 10.74 43.12
CA ILE A 329 13.70 10.09 43.14
C ILE A 329 13.43 9.45 44.53
N MET A 330 14.38 8.69 45.04
CA MET A 330 14.27 8.12 46.41
C MET A 330 14.16 9.21 47.49
N GLY A 331 14.83 10.36 47.28
CA GLY A 331 14.73 11.49 48.19
C GLY A 331 13.32 12.11 48.24
N ILE A 332 12.58 12.07 47.14
CA ILE A 332 11.14 12.46 47.10
C ILE A 332 10.32 11.46 47.90
N ASP A 333 10.56 10.17 47.73
CA ASP A 333 9.86 9.10 48.44
C ASP A 333 10.04 9.18 49.97
N LEU A 334 11.26 9.44 50.41
CA LEU A 334 11.60 9.56 51.83
C LEU A 334 11.44 10.98 52.41
N GLN A 335 11.12 11.96 51.56
CA GLN A 335 11.07 13.39 51.92
C GLN A 335 12.40 13.89 52.56
N LYS A 336 13.51 13.33 52.08
CA LYS A 336 14.87 13.61 52.58
C LYS A 336 15.83 13.95 51.43
N PRO A 337 16.74 14.92 51.57
CA PRO A 337 17.65 15.29 50.47
C PRO A 337 18.83 14.32 50.35
N LEU A 338 18.56 13.07 49.91
CA LEU A 338 19.56 11.98 49.84
C LEU A 338 20.76 12.30 48.95
N HIS A 339 20.63 13.23 48.03
CA HIS A 339 21.71 13.68 47.17
C HIS A 339 22.75 14.58 47.90
N LEU A 340 22.38 15.13 49.05
CA LEU A 340 23.27 15.94 49.91
C LEU A 340 23.89 15.11 51.02
N SER A 341 23.07 14.36 51.80
CA SER A 341 23.53 13.49 52.87
C SER A 341 22.63 12.26 53.02
N LYS A 342 23.22 11.13 53.45
CA LYS A 342 22.51 9.88 53.75
C LYS A 342 22.46 9.60 55.24
N ASP A 343 23.02 10.49 56.10
CA ASP A 343 23.26 10.22 57.52
C ASP A 343 21.97 10.03 58.34
N ASN A 344 20.87 10.54 57.86
CA ASN A 344 19.56 10.47 58.51
C ASN A 344 18.63 9.36 57.98
N VAL A 345 19.18 8.34 57.32
CA VAL A 345 18.36 7.24 56.74
C VAL A 345 18.98 5.91 57.12
N ASN A 346 18.20 5.05 57.78
CA ASN A 346 18.68 3.71 58.11
C ASN A 346 18.64 2.79 56.83
N LYS A 347 19.37 1.68 56.92
CA LYS A 347 19.49 0.77 55.76
C LYS A 347 18.15 0.16 55.30
N GLU A 348 17.24 -0.07 56.24
CA GLU A 348 15.93 -0.67 55.94
C GLU A 348 15.04 0.32 55.20
N GLU A 349 14.92 1.57 55.65
CA GLU A 349 14.19 2.65 54.97
C GLU A 349 14.76 2.88 53.58
N PHE A 350 16.11 2.91 53.47
CA PHE A 350 16.76 3.10 52.17
C PHE A 350 16.45 1.97 51.22
N LYS A 351 16.52 0.71 51.69
CA LYS A 351 16.19 -0.47 50.89
C LYS A 351 14.71 -0.49 50.46
N LYS A 352 13.82 -0.20 51.38
CA LYS A 352 12.37 -0.14 51.11
C LYS A 352 12.03 0.91 50.06
N SER A 353 12.61 2.11 50.16
CA SER A 353 12.44 3.17 49.19
C SER A 353 13.02 2.78 47.84
N PHE A 354 14.20 2.16 47.80
CA PHE A 354 14.77 1.63 46.57
C PHE A 354 13.85 0.64 45.89
N ASP A 355 13.36 -0.38 46.59
CA ASP A 355 12.52 -1.45 46.04
C ASP A 355 11.15 -0.92 45.56
N SER A 356 10.61 0.13 46.18
CA SER A 356 9.34 0.72 45.82
C SER A 356 9.44 1.82 44.75
N THR A 357 10.62 2.20 44.34
CA THR A 357 10.86 3.26 43.33
C THR A 357 11.80 2.78 42.24
N VAL A 358 13.08 3.14 42.31
CA VAL A 358 14.06 2.85 41.23
C VAL A 358 14.34 1.36 41.03
N GLY A 359 14.20 0.55 42.07
CA GLY A 359 14.36 -0.90 42.07
C GLY A 359 13.06 -1.68 41.79
N SER A 360 11.96 -1.01 41.49
CA SER A 360 10.62 -1.62 41.30
C SER A 360 10.50 -2.51 40.04
N GLY A 361 11.48 -2.49 39.14
CA GLY A 361 11.39 -3.13 37.84
C GLY A 361 10.62 -2.31 36.77
N LEU A 362 10.10 -1.16 37.15
CA LEU A 362 9.36 -0.24 36.28
C LEU A 362 10.18 0.99 35.87
N PHE A 363 11.40 1.14 36.35
CA PHE A 363 12.23 2.31 36.14
C PHE A 363 13.50 1.97 35.38
N TYR A 364 13.66 2.59 34.20
CA TYR A 364 14.82 2.40 33.33
C TYR A 364 15.56 3.71 33.12
N MET A 365 16.87 3.70 33.24
CA MET A 365 17.71 4.89 33.08
C MET A 365 18.72 4.72 31.96
N PHE A 366 18.98 5.82 31.24
CA PHE A 366 20.05 5.86 30.26
C PHE A 366 21.32 6.36 30.94
N ASP A 367 22.34 5.49 31.04
CA ASP A 367 23.62 5.84 31.63
C ASP A 367 24.50 6.57 30.60
N HIS A 368 24.31 7.87 30.53
CA HIS A 368 25.09 8.77 29.67
C HIS A 368 25.15 10.15 30.31
N PHE A 369 26.34 10.75 30.28
CA PHE A 369 26.57 12.10 30.78
C PHE A 369 27.20 12.96 29.67
N GLY A 370 26.57 14.09 29.34
CA GLY A 370 27.01 15.00 28.30
C GLY A 370 26.13 15.04 27.09
N SER A 371 26.62 15.61 26.00
CA SER A 371 25.89 15.69 24.74
C SER A 371 25.83 14.34 24.01
N THR A 372 24.74 14.07 23.34
CA THR A 372 24.58 12.89 22.48
C THR A 372 23.96 13.30 21.16
N GLN A 373 24.23 12.53 20.09
CA GLN A 373 23.60 12.76 18.79
C GLN A 373 22.11 12.38 18.84
N SER A 374 21.29 13.12 18.09
CA SER A 374 19.82 12.91 18.02
C SER A 374 19.44 11.47 17.67
N ASP A 375 20.14 10.85 16.71
CA ASP A 375 19.84 9.49 16.26
C ASP A 375 20.10 8.45 17.36
N ASN A 376 21.16 8.65 18.14
CA ASN A 376 21.46 7.80 19.30
C ASN A 376 20.36 7.93 20.35
N LEU A 377 19.92 9.16 20.66
CA LEU A 377 18.84 9.41 21.61
C LEU A 377 17.54 8.76 21.16
N LEU A 378 17.15 8.97 19.89
CA LEU A 378 15.94 8.38 19.31
C LEU A 378 15.97 6.85 19.34
N SER A 379 17.13 6.23 19.05
CA SER A 379 17.27 4.77 19.14
C SER A 379 17.06 4.24 20.57
N LYS A 380 17.50 4.98 21.60
CA LYS A 380 17.29 4.61 23.01
C LYS A 380 15.83 4.77 23.43
N ILE A 381 15.19 5.87 23.02
CA ILE A 381 13.74 6.07 23.23
C ILE A 381 12.94 4.93 22.55
N GLN A 382 13.30 4.58 21.33
CA GLN A 382 12.65 3.47 20.61
C GLN A 382 12.83 2.13 21.33
N TYR A 383 14.02 1.85 21.87
CA TYR A 383 14.27 0.64 22.64
C TYR A 383 13.48 0.62 23.95
N LEU A 384 13.43 1.73 24.69
CA LEU A 384 12.61 1.85 25.90
C LEU A 384 11.14 1.59 25.58
N ALA A 385 10.59 2.22 24.52
CA ALA A 385 9.19 2.09 24.16
C ALA A 385 8.84 0.69 23.62
N LYS A 386 9.60 0.17 22.66
CA LYS A 386 9.28 -1.10 21.96
C LYS A 386 9.90 -2.33 22.62
N GLY A 387 11.12 -2.21 23.16
CA GLY A 387 11.85 -3.33 23.75
C GLY A 387 11.48 -3.59 25.21
N LEU A 388 11.24 -2.53 25.98
CA LEU A 388 10.93 -2.60 27.42
C LEU A 388 9.48 -2.21 27.73
N ASN A 389 8.67 -1.95 26.72
CA ASN A 389 7.26 -1.56 26.84
C ASN A 389 7.03 -0.38 27.80
N VAL A 390 7.98 0.57 27.83
CA VAL A 390 7.80 1.85 28.54
C VAL A 390 6.76 2.66 27.80
N LYS A 391 5.76 3.13 28.50
CA LYS A 391 4.56 3.74 27.90
C LYS A 391 4.51 5.23 28.16
#